data_7f3c75fbb118be63d770bfc9bcd3cb4d
#
_entry.id   7f3c75fbb118be63d770bfc9bcd3cb4d
#
_cell.length_a   1.000
_cell.length_b   1.000
_cell.length_c   1.000
_cell.angle_alpha   90.00
_cell.angle_beta   90.00
_cell.angle_gamma   90.00
#
_symmetry.space_group_name_H-M   'P 1'
#
loop_
_entity.id
_entity.type
_entity.pdbx_description
1 polymer ?
#
loop_
_entity_poly.entity_id
_entity_poly.type
_entity_poly.pdbx_seq_one_letter_code
_entity_poly.pdbx_strand_id
1 'polypeptide(L)' 'MDKLEATQRVLRFSESVRNWCENDKKVFFDDFDDQNVMNYDTGGYGELADIIIEKGIEEGFIDEDDLD' A
#
# COMPACT_ATOMS: atom_id res chain seq x y z
N MET A 1 7.22 1.41 11.27
CA MET A 1 6.74 1.96 9.97
C MET A 1 5.23 2.00 10.01
N ASP A 2 4.64 3.15 9.72
CA ASP A 2 3.18 3.22 9.71
C ASP A 2 2.59 2.71 8.39
N LYS A 3 1.27 2.63 8.33
CA LYS A 3 0.58 2.07 7.16
C LYS A 3 0.87 2.86 5.89
N LEU A 4 0.86 4.17 5.98
CA LEU A 4 1.12 5.03 4.81
C LEU A 4 2.53 4.80 4.28
N GLU A 5 3.51 4.83 5.18
CA GLU A 5 4.90 4.62 4.82
C GLU A 5 5.12 3.24 4.21
N ALA A 6 4.53 2.21 4.80
CA ALA A 6 4.64 0.84 4.29
C ALA A 6 4.04 0.74 2.89
N THR A 7 2.85 1.29 2.69
CA THR A 7 2.17 1.27 1.40
C THR A 7 3.01 1.97 0.33
N GLN A 8 3.51 3.16 0.65
CA GLN A 8 4.31 3.94 -0.30
C GLN A 8 5.62 3.23 -0.62
N ARG A 9 6.23 2.58 0.36
CA ARG A 9 7.46 1.82 0.14
C ARG A 9 7.23 0.68 -0.85
N VAL A 10 6.16 -0.08 -0.67
CA VAL A 10 5.84 -1.18 -1.59
C VAL A 10 5.60 -0.67 -2.99
N LEU A 11 4.79 0.38 -3.13
CA LEU A 11 4.47 0.94 -4.44
C LEU A 11 5.69 1.56 -5.13
N ARG A 12 6.63 2.06 -4.34
CA ARG A 12 7.86 2.64 -4.89
C ARG A 12 8.81 1.58 -5.43
N PHE A 13 8.95 0.47 -4.70
CA PHE A 13 9.96 -0.52 -5.01
C PHE A 13 9.44 -1.76 -5.72
N SER A 14 8.14 -2.04 -5.65
CA SER A 14 7.55 -3.18 -6.33
C SER A 14 6.79 -2.73 -7.57
N GLU A 15 7.43 -2.84 -8.71
CA GLU A 15 6.79 -2.51 -9.99
C GLU A 15 5.57 -3.38 -10.24
N SER A 16 5.64 -4.65 -9.86
CA SER A 16 4.55 -5.61 -10.02
C SER A 16 3.30 -5.18 -9.25
N VAL A 17 3.47 -4.81 -7.98
CA VAL A 17 2.34 -4.36 -7.15
C VAL A 17 1.80 -3.03 -7.67
N ARG A 18 2.69 -2.13 -8.05
CA ARG A 18 2.27 -0.84 -8.60
C ARG A 18 1.44 -1.00 -9.87
N ASN A 19 1.90 -1.87 -10.78
CA ASN A 19 1.17 -2.12 -12.03
C ASN A 19 -0.18 -2.76 -11.76
N TRP A 20 -0.25 -3.70 -10.82
CA TRP A 20 -1.52 -4.29 -10.42
C TRP A 20 -2.48 -3.23 -9.88
N CYS A 21 -1.98 -2.35 -9.04
CA CYS A 21 -2.78 -1.30 -8.43
C CYS A 21 -3.33 -0.34 -9.49
N GLU A 22 -2.49 0.06 -10.43
CA GLU A 22 -2.87 1.01 -11.48
C GLU A 22 -3.81 0.38 -12.51
N ASN A 23 -3.54 -0.86 -12.92
CA ASN A 23 -4.29 -1.51 -13.99
C ASN A 23 -5.58 -2.17 -13.51
N ASP A 24 -5.54 -2.85 -12.36
CA ASP A 24 -6.69 -3.59 -11.87
C ASP A 24 -7.59 -2.74 -10.97
N LYS A 25 -6.99 -1.89 -10.15
CA LYS A 25 -7.73 -1.10 -9.17
C LYS A 25 -7.94 0.35 -9.61
N LYS A 26 -7.22 0.80 -10.63
CA LYS A 26 -7.30 2.17 -11.14
C LYS A 26 -6.91 3.20 -10.08
N VAL A 27 -6.01 2.83 -9.19
CA VAL A 27 -5.48 3.70 -8.16
C VAL A 27 -3.98 3.89 -8.41
N PHE A 28 -3.53 5.13 -8.41
CA PHE A 28 -2.15 5.47 -8.73
C PHE A 28 -1.38 5.82 -7.46
N PHE A 29 -0.06 5.69 -7.52
CA PHE A 29 0.80 5.93 -6.38
C PHE A 29 0.51 7.28 -5.70
N ASP A 30 0.30 8.32 -6.50
CA ASP A 30 0.06 9.67 -5.99
C ASP A 30 -1.26 9.81 -5.22
N ASP A 31 -2.16 8.84 -5.36
CA ASP A 31 -3.44 8.85 -4.64
C ASP A 31 -3.31 8.36 -3.20
N PHE A 32 -2.16 7.77 -2.85
CA PHE A 32 -1.94 7.27 -1.49
C PHE A 32 -1.32 8.35 -0.63
N ASP A 33 -2.18 9.15 -0.01
CA ASP A 33 -1.78 10.19 0.92
C ASP A 33 -2.29 9.87 2.33
N ASP A 34 -1.91 10.70 3.30
CA ASP A 34 -2.28 10.51 4.70
C ASP A 34 -3.78 10.34 4.88
N GLN A 35 -4.56 11.19 4.22
CA GLN A 35 -6.01 11.19 4.41
C GLN A 35 -6.65 9.94 3.86
N ASN A 36 -6.26 9.52 2.67
CA ASN A 36 -6.86 8.35 2.03
C ASN A 36 -6.50 7.06 2.75
N VAL A 37 -5.26 6.91 3.16
CA VAL A 37 -4.81 5.72 3.86
C VAL A 37 -5.39 5.65 5.27
N MET A 38 -5.47 6.78 5.96
CA MET A 38 -5.97 6.83 7.33
C MET A 38 -7.49 6.72 7.42
N ASN A 39 -8.21 6.94 6.33
CA ASN A 39 -9.67 6.84 6.31
C ASN A 39 -10.16 5.47 5.87
N TYR A 40 -9.37 4.45 6.07
CA TYR A 40 -9.73 3.12 5.59
C TYR A 40 -11.01 2.55 6.21
N ASP A 41 -11.34 2.95 7.42
CA ASP A 41 -12.56 2.48 8.08
C ASP A 41 -13.82 3.07 7.44
N THR A 42 -13.66 4.13 6.68
CA THR A 42 -14.79 4.83 6.07
C THR A 42 -14.84 4.66 4.56
N GLY A 43 -14.09 3.70 4.03
CA GLY A 43 -14.11 3.40 2.60
C GLY A 43 -13.01 4.05 1.78
N GLY A 44 -11.98 4.60 2.42
CA GLY A 44 -10.79 5.07 1.71
C GLY A 44 -9.97 3.91 1.16
N TYR A 45 -8.68 4.10 1.02
CA TYR A 45 -7.81 3.07 0.45
C TYR A 45 -7.28 2.05 1.45
N GLY A 46 -7.87 2.00 2.66
CA GLY A 46 -7.38 1.16 3.75
C GLY A 46 -7.33 -0.32 3.44
N GLU A 47 -8.41 -0.85 2.88
CA GLU A 47 -8.44 -2.27 2.51
C GLU A 47 -7.42 -2.56 1.41
N LEU A 48 -7.32 -1.67 0.43
CA LEU A 48 -6.34 -1.81 -0.63
C LEU A 48 -4.92 -1.68 -0.09
N ALA A 49 -4.71 -0.75 0.84
CA ALA A 49 -3.42 -0.58 1.49
C ALA A 49 -3.00 -1.85 2.23
N ASP A 50 -3.93 -2.49 2.92
CA ASP A 50 -3.64 -3.75 3.62
C ASP A 50 -3.19 -4.84 2.64
N ILE A 51 -3.84 -4.92 1.48
CA ILE A 51 -3.47 -5.90 0.45
C ILE A 51 -2.08 -5.58 -0.11
N ILE A 52 -1.79 -4.31 -0.35
CA ILE A 52 -0.49 -3.88 -0.85
C ILE A 52 0.61 -4.23 0.14
N ILE A 53 0.38 -3.96 1.43
CA ILE A 53 1.33 -4.28 2.48
C ILE A 53 1.58 -5.79 2.54
N GLU A 54 0.53 -6.59 2.47
CA GLU A 54 0.64 -8.04 2.48
C GLU A 54 1.47 -8.54 1.30
N LYS A 55 1.23 -8.00 0.11
CA LYS A 55 2.03 -8.33 -1.07
C LYS A 55 3.49 -7.91 -0.90
N GLY A 56 3.71 -6.77 -0.27
CA GLY A 56 5.06 -6.28 0.01
C GLY A 56 5.83 -7.19 0.97
N ILE A 57 5.13 -7.73 1.96
CA ILE A 57 5.73 -8.68 2.89
C ILE A 57 6.11 -9.96 2.14
N GLU A 58 5.22 -10.47 1.30
CA GLU A 58 5.48 -11.67 0.49
C GLU A 58 6.69 -11.47 -0.43
N GLU A 59 6.83 -10.30 -1.02
CA GLU A 59 7.91 -10.02 -1.97
C GLU A 59 9.20 -9.58 -1.27
N GLY A 60 9.16 -9.35 0.04
CA GLY A 60 10.35 -9.00 0.81
C GLY A 60 10.72 -7.52 0.81
N PHE A 61 9.82 -6.65 0.42
CA PHE A 61 10.08 -5.21 0.44
C PHE A 61 9.91 -4.59 1.82
N ILE A 62 9.10 -5.22 2.66
CA ILE A 62 8.92 -4.81 4.05
C ILE A 62 8.83 -6.04 4.92
N ASP A 63 9.20 -5.89 6.20
CA ASP A 63 9.10 -6.94 7.19
C ASP A 63 7.86 -6.73 8.04
N GLU A 64 7.17 -7.82 8.35
CA GLU A 64 6.02 -7.77 9.24
C GLU A 64 6.40 -7.17 10.60
N ASP A 65 7.63 -7.43 11.05
CA ASP A 65 8.12 -6.91 12.32
C ASP A 65 8.36 -5.41 12.31
N ASP A 66 8.48 -4.79 11.14
CA ASP A 66 8.67 -3.35 11.00
C ASP A 66 7.35 -2.58 11.04
N LEU A 67 6.23 -3.27 11.01
CA LEU A 67 4.91 -2.64 11.07
C LEU A 67 4.51 -2.42 12.52
N ASP A 68 3.87 -1.29 12.76
CA ASP A 68 3.38 -0.95 14.11
C ASP A 68 2.09 -1.70 14.45
#